data_afd0cf0c27541904a62163690420beb7
#
_entry.id   afd0cf0c27541904a62163690420beb7
#
_cell.length_a   1.000
_cell.length_b   1.000
_cell.length_c   1.000
_cell.angle_alpha   90.00
_cell.angle_beta   90.00
_cell.angle_gamma   90.00
#
_symmetry.space_group_name_H-M   'P 1'
#
loop_
_entity.id
_entity.type
_entity.pdbx_description
1 polymer ?
#
loop_
_entity_poly.entity_id
_entity_poly.type
_entity_poly.pdbx_seq_one_letter_code
_entity_poly.pdbx_strand_id
1 'polypeptide(L)'
;MIRKNIIFSLFLIIVAESSLSSDDCNQATNSSRITVAGGSITEILFFLGYENNIIAVDITSNYPKKAEEFQSIGYVRNLSAEGILSLKPTLIIGEDDMGPPSVIEQIKRTGISINIVEENHTAEGIVKKIECVGKIINKETKTSLLIDELIKPSIKQLNEISKNSILNNIKVMFILTMDSGTPVVAGRKTSANGFIKMTGATNAFEDFEGWKPVGTESIINSSPDYILISNRGAHSYADLNKLFEHPAIKYTPAALNKNIIALDGMEMLGFGPRTIDSALKLATIFIGNHNE
;
A
#
# COMPACT_ATOMS: atom_id res chain seq x y z
N MET A 1 10.54 63.10 43.99
CA MET A 1 10.92 62.44 42.69
C MET A 1 10.54 60.94 42.85
N ILE A 2 9.36 60.59 42.37
CA ILE A 2 8.81 59.22 42.56
C ILE A 2 8.93 58.52 41.17
N ARG A 3 9.80 57.52 41.10
CA ARG A 3 9.93 56.67 39.86
C ARG A 3 8.82 55.62 39.87
N LYS A 4 7.90 55.69 38.90
CA LYS A 4 6.93 54.65 38.60
C LYS A 4 7.61 53.54 37.80
N ASN A 5 7.70 52.34 38.37
CA ASN A 5 8.06 51.13 37.66
C ASN A 5 6.80 50.59 36.92
N ILE A 6 6.85 50.58 35.60
CA ILE A 6 5.84 49.93 34.76
C ILE A 6 6.32 48.50 34.52
N ILE A 7 5.61 47.53 35.12
CA ILE A 7 5.81 46.10 34.87
C ILE A 7 5.02 45.75 33.61
N PHE A 8 5.75 45.46 32.55
CA PHE A 8 5.18 44.94 31.29
C PHE A 8 5.01 43.44 31.46
N SER A 9 3.74 42.98 31.69
CA SER A 9 3.40 41.55 31.76
C SER A 9 3.25 41.04 30.35
N LEU A 10 4.24 40.24 29.88
CA LEU A 10 4.23 39.58 28.59
C LEU A 10 3.31 38.35 28.70
N PHE A 11 2.10 38.47 28.17
CA PHE A 11 1.18 37.34 28.05
C PHE A 11 1.63 36.46 26.88
N LEU A 12 2.28 35.33 27.18
CA LEU A 12 2.64 34.33 26.20
C LEU A 12 1.38 33.54 25.83
N ILE A 13 0.77 33.86 24.68
CA ILE A 13 -0.32 33.08 24.11
C ILE A 13 0.30 31.81 23.53
N ILE A 14 0.19 30.69 24.26
CA ILE A 14 0.48 29.36 23.73
C ILE A 14 -0.70 29.00 22.82
N VAL A 15 -0.52 29.19 21.52
CA VAL A 15 -1.40 28.59 20.50
C VAL A 15 -1.09 27.11 20.50
N ALA A 16 -1.93 26.32 21.16
CA ALA A 16 -1.93 24.88 20.99
C ALA A 16 -2.40 24.61 19.55
N GLU A 17 -1.45 24.32 18.66
CA GLU A 17 -1.76 23.66 17.40
C GLU A 17 -2.34 22.27 17.75
N SER A 18 -3.66 22.20 17.84
CA SER A 18 -4.37 20.94 17.75
C SER A 18 -4.13 20.42 16.35
N SER A 19 -3.17 19.50 16.18
CA SER A 19 -3.14 18.61 15.03
C SER A 19 -4.49 17.88 15.03
N LEU A 20 -5.42 18.35 14.21
CA LEU A 20 -6.56 17.54 13.82
C LEU A 20 -5.98 16.36 13.03
N SER A 21 -5.75 15.24 13.70
CA SER A 21 -5.78 13.96 13.03
C SER A 21 -7.22 13.82 12.55
N SER A 22 -7.44 14.03 11.27
CA SER A 22 -8.73 13.72 10.65
C SER A 22 -8.88 12.20 10.73
N ASP A 23 -9.61 11.72 11.74
CA ASP A 23 -10.06 10.34 11.79
C ASP A 23 -11.17 10.21 10.72
N ASP A 24 -10.75 10.11 9.44
CA ASP A 24 -11.63 10.02 8.28
C ASP A 24 -12.43 8.68 8.24
N CYS A 25 -12.28 7.85 9.28
CA CYS A 25 -13.05 6.63 9.49
C CYS A 25 -14.44 6.90 10.09
N ASN A 26 -15.11 7.95 9.63
CA ASN A 26 -16.46 8.25 10.08
C ASN A 26 -17.47 7.30 9.44
N GLN A 27 -18.41 6.79 10.25
CA GLN A 27 -19.50 5.97 9.77
C GLN A 27 -20.30 6.68 8.68
N ALA A 28 -20.48 6.03 7.54
CA ALA A 28 -21.32 6.56 6.47
C ALA A 28 -22.81 6.48 6.83
N THR A 29 -23.54 7.52 6.52
CA THR A 29 -25.01 7.54 6.72
C THR A 29 -25.75 6.62 5.75
N ASN A 30 -25.16 6.37 4.56
CA ASN A 30 -25.69 5.50 3.53
C ASN A 30 -24.56 4.83 2.73
N SER A 31 -24.39 3.54 2.91
CA SER A 31 -23.41 2.71 2.20
C SER A 31 -24.06 1.73 1.22
N SER A 32 -25.25 2.04 0.68
CA SER A 32 -25.97 1.14 -0.23
C SER A 32 -25.40 1.13 -1.67
N ARG A 33 -24.68 2.18 -2.08
CA ARG A 33 -24.08 2.34 -3.41
C ARG A 33 -22.68 2.90 -3.27
N ILE A 34 -21.68 2.01 -3.20
CA ILE A 34 -20.29 2.39 -2.93
C ILE A 34 -19.52 2.46 -4.23
N THR A 35 -18.83 3.57 -4.46
CA THR A 35 -17.76 3.68 -5.46
C THR A 35 -16.42 3.61 -4.74
N VAL A 36 -15.54 2.75 -5.21
CA VAL A 36 -14.25 2.46 -4.56
C VAL A 36 -13.09 2.97 -5.41
N ALA A 37 -12.20 3.73 -4.80
CA ALA A 37 -10.96 4.21 -5.41
C ALA A 37 -9.75 3.66 -4.63
N GLY A 38 -9.32 2.45 -4.97
CA GLY A 38 -8.21 1.75 -4.34
C GLY A 38 -8.45 0.24 -4.26
N GLY A 39 -7.50 -0.51 -4.81
CA GLY A 39 -7.62 -1.97 -4.92
C GLY A 39 -7.67 -2.68 -3.58
N SER A 40 -6.94 -2.17 -2.56
CA SER A 40 -6.95 -2.75 -1.23
C SER A 40 -8.30 -2.56 -0.51
N ILE A 41 -8.96 -1.42 -0.72
CA ILE A 41 -10.29 -1.15 -0.15
C ILE A 41 -11.34 -2.07 -0.79
N THR A 42 -11.24 -2.27 -2.11
CA THR A 42 -12.09 -3.26 -2.80
C THR A 42 -11.91 -4.65 -2.18
N GLU A 43 -10.66 -5.09 -2.00
CA GLU A 43 -10.34 -6.37 -1.38
C GLU A 43 -10.90 -6.48 0.05
N ILE A 44 -10.79 -5.40 0.85
CA ILE A 44 -11.35 -5.35 2.21
C ILE A 44 -12.87 -5.47 2.19
N LEU A 45 -13.57 -4.80 1.28
CA LEU A 45 -15.03 -4.90 1.16
C LEU A 45 -15.48 -6.33 0.82
N PHE A 46 -14.75 -7.02 -0.05
CA PHE A 46 -14.97 -8.46 -0.31
C PHE A 46 -14.66 -9.31 0.92
N PHE A 47 -13.55 -9.07 1.61
CA PHE A 47 -13.19 -9.75 2.85
C PHE A 47 -14.27 -9.61 3.93
N LEU A 48 -14.89 -8.44 4.02
CA LEU A 48 -16.01 -8.17 4.93
C LEU A 48 -17.37 -8.70 4.42
N GLY A 49 -17.45 -9.28 3.20
CA GLY A 49 -18.69 -9.73 2.57
C GLY A 49 -19.67 -8.60 2.31
N TYR A 50 -19.16 -7.45 1.84
CA TYR A 50 -19.93 -6.25 1.56
C TYR A 50 -19.92 -5.84 0.08
N GLU A 51 -19.43 -6.73 -0.79
CA GLU A 51 -19.25 -6.51 -2.21
C GLU A 51 -20.54 -6.18 -2.97
N ASN A 52 -21.69 -6.67 -2.49
CA ASN A 52 -22.97 -6.40 -3.14
C ASN A 52 -23.40 -4.93 -3.13
N ASN A 53 -22.73 -4.10 -2.32
CA ASN A 53 -22.95 -2.67 -2.24
C ASN A 53 -22.01 -1.88 -3.17
N ILE A 54 -21.01 -2.54 -3.77
CA ILE A 54 -20.09 -1.90 -4.71
C ILE A 54 -20.80 -1.73 -6.06
N ILE A 55 -20.73 -0.52 -6.61
CA ILE A 55 -21.29 -0.19 -7.93
C ILE A 55 -20.20 0.09 -8.98
N ALA A 56 -19.02 0.53 -8.53
CA ALA A 56 -17.89 0.78 -9.41
C ALA A 56 -16.57 0.77 -8.63
N VAL A 57 -15.49 0.46 -9.33
CA VAL A 57 -14.14 0.37 -8.76
C VAL A 57 -13.11 1.03 -9.68
N ASP A 58 -11.94 1.38 -9.15
CA ASP A 58 -10.83 1.81 -9.98
C ASP A 58 -10.09 0.64 -10.65
N ILE A 59 -9.21 0.91 -11.62
CA ILE A 59 -8.51 -0.13 -12.39
C ILE A 59 -7.48 -0.94 -11.58
N THR A 60 -7.17 -0.56 -10.35
CA THR A 60 -6.27 -1.34 -9.46
C THR A 60 -7.01 -2.46 -8.74
N SER A 61 -8.34 -2.42 -8.75
CA SER A 61 -9.25 -3.37 -8.11
C SER A 61 -9.39 -4.66 -8.94
N ASN A 62 -8.37 -5.51 -8.94
CA ASN A 62 -8.28 -6.74 -9.73
C ASN A 62 -8.48 -8.03 -8.90
N TYR A 63 -8.69 -7.90 -7.60
CA TYR A 63 -8.91 -9.04 -6.71
C TYR A 63 -10.08 -8.78 -5.75
N PRO A 64 -10.89 -9.84 -5.46
CA PRO A 64 -10.93 -11.12 -6.19
C PRO A 64 -11.33 -10.92 -7.66
N LYS A 65 -11.20 -11.93 -8.50
CA LYS A 65 -11.49 -11.82 -9.95
C LYS A 65 -12.87 -11.19 -10.27
N LYS A 66 -13.86 -11.42 -9.41
CA LYS A 66 -15.19 -10.79 -9.49
C LYS A 66 -15.14 -9.25 -9.44
N ALA A 67 -14.09 -8.66 -8.85
CA ALA A 67 -13.96 -7.20 -8.81
C ALA A 67 -13.80 -6.56 -10.19
N GLU A 68 -13.26 -7.31 -11.17
CA GLU A 68 -13.12 -6.84 -12.56
C GLU A 68 -14.46 -6.73 -13.31
N GLU A 69 -15.55 -7.28 -12.76
CA GLU A 69 -16.88 -7.21 -13.35
C GLU A 69 -17.58 -5.86 -13.05
N PHE A 70 -17.09 -5.10 -12.06
CA PHE A 70 -17.65 -3.80 -11.74
C PHE A 70 -17.27 -2.74 -12.79
N GLN A 71 -18.14 -1.72 -12.93
CA GLN A 71 -17.83 -0.59 -13.77
C GLN A 71 -16.56 0.13 -13.31
N SER A 72 -15.65 0.44 -14.23
CA SER A 72 -14.43 1.15 -13.91
C SER A 72 -14.65 2.66 -13.81
N ILE A 73 -14.04 3.29 -12.80
CA ILE A 73 -13.93 4.75 -12.64
C ILE A 73 -12.57 5.31 -13.10
N GLY A 74 -11.74 4.49 -13.76
CA GLY A 74 -10.40 4.88 -14.20
C GLY A 74 -9.34 4.61 -13.13
N TYR A 75 -8.23 5.34 -13.20
CA TYR A 75 -7.09 5.15 -12.29
C TYR A 75 -7.25 5.99 -11.02
N VAL A 76 -6.99 5.40 -9.86
CA VAL A 76 -7.18 6.02 -8.53
C VAL A 76 -6.61 7.44 -8.42
N ARG A 77 -5.44 7.71 -9.02
CA ARG A 77 -4.79 9.03 -9.01
C ARG A 77 -5.23 9.98 -10.12
N ASN A 78 -6.09 9.52 -11.04
CA ASN A 78 -6.59 10.30 -12.18
C ASN A 78 -8.08 10.08 -12.40
N LEU A 79 -8.88 10.38 -11.39
CA LEU A 79 -10.33 10.21 -11.38
C LEU A 79 -11.05 11.34 -12.14
N SER A 80 -12.28 11.09 -12.54
CA SER A 80 -13.21 12.07 -13.11
C SER A 80 -14.41 12.29 -12.20
N ALA A 81 -14.63 13.53 -11.76
CA ALA A 81 -15.82 13.86 -10.97
C ALA A 81 -17.10 13.56 -11.72
N GLU A 82 -17.21 13.93 -13.00
CA GLU A 82 -18.38 13.65 -13.84
C GLU A 82 -18.63 12.15 -13.98
N GLY A 83 -17.55 11.36 -14.25
CA GLY A 83 -17.64 9.91 -14.33
C GLY A 83 -18.19 9.28 -13.06
N ILE A 84 -17.67 9.67 -11.89
CA ILE A 84 -18.10 9.14 -10.61
C ILE A 84 -19.54 9.58 -10.28
N LEU A 85 -19.87 10.87 -10.44
CA LEU A 85 -21.17 11.43 -10.10
C LEU A 85 -22.29 10.86 -10.99
N SER A 86 -22.01 10.51 -12.24
CA SER A 86 -22.96 9.89 -13.17
C SER A 86 -23.50 8.54 -12.64
N LEU A 87 -22.71 7.85 -11.82
CA LEU A 87 -23.05 6.56 -11.20
C LEU A 87 -23.99 6.72 -9.99
N LYS A 88 -24.22 7.95 -9.54
CA LYS A 88 -25.06 8.28 -8.37
C LYS A 88 -24.67 7.47 -7.12
N PRO A 89 -23.40 7.52 -6.68
CA PRO A 89 -22.99 6.84 -5.47
C PRO A 89 -23.61 7.49 -4.24
N THR A 90 -23.83 6.72 -3.19
CA THR A 90 -24.20 7.25 -1.86
C THR A 90 -22.97 7.41 -0.98
N LEU A 91 -21.87 6.69 -1.32
CA LEU A 91 -20.61 6.70 -0.61
C LEU A 91 -19.46 6.50 -1.58
N ILE A 92 -18.38 7.24 -1.37
CA ILE A 92 -17.10 7.00 -2.01
C ILE A 92 -16.10 6.66 -0.92
N ILE A 93 -15.38 5.54 -1.08
CA ILE A 93 -14.27 5.17 -0.20
C ILE A 93 -13.01 5.11 -1.06
N GLY A 94 -11.95 5.78 -0.65
CA GLY A 94 -10.69 5.80 -1.40
C GLY A 94 -9.47 5.75 -0.51
N GLU A 95 -8.33 5.37 -1.09
CA GLU A 95 -7.01 5.46 -0.49
C GLU A 95 -6.55 6.93 -0.45
N ASP A 96 -5.55 7.24 0.39
CA ASP A 96 -5.08 8.62 0.62
C ASP A 96 -4.40 9.24 -0.61
N ASP A 97 -4.01 8.43 -1.59
CA ASP A 97 -3.47 8.86 -2.88
C ASP A 97 -4.54 9.08 -3.97
N MET A 98 -5.83 8.92 -3.61
CA MET A 98 -6.96 9.17 -4.48
C MET A 98 -6.96 10.62 -4.99
N GLY A 99 -7.10 10.81 -6.32
CA GLY A 99 -7.01 12.17 -6.86
C GLY A 99 -7.40 12.33 -8.32
N PRO A 100 -7.17 13.50 -8.89
CA PRO A 100 -6.45 14.64 -8.29
C PRO A 100 -7.26 15.37 -7.22
N PRO A 101 -6.61 16.12 -6.29
CA PRO A 101 -7.28 16.80 -5.18
C PRO A 101 -8.44 17.72 -5.62
N SER A 102 -8.32 18.38 -6.77
CA SER A 102 -9.38 19.23 -7.33
C SER A 102 -10.66 18.46 -7.65
N VAL A 103 -10.54 17.21 -8.08
CA VAL A 103 -11.68 16.30 -8.35
C VAL A 103 -12.35 15.91 -7.04
N ILE A 104 -11.58 15.59 -6.02
CA ILE A 104 -12.09 15.23 -4.70
C ILE A 104 -12.88 16.40 -4.09
N GLU A 105 -12.32 17.61 -4.16
CA GLU A 105 -13.02 18.82 -3.70
C GLU A 105 -14.29 19.11 -4.51
N GLN A 106 -14.29 18.86 -5.81
CA GLN A 106 -15.48 19.00 -6.63
C GLN A 106 -16.59 18.03 -6.18
N ILE A 107 -16.25 16.78 -5.89
CA ILE A 107 -17.20 15.76 -5.43
C ILE A 107 -17.71 16.11 -4.03
N LYS A 108 -16.85 16.53 -3.10
CA LYS A 108 -17.25 16.97 -1.73
C LYS A 108 -18.32 18.05 -1.76
N ARG A 109 -18.24 19.00 -2.69
CA ARG A 109 -19.26 20.08 -2.85
C ARG A 109 -20.65 19.59 -3.24
N THR A 110 -20.78 18.36 -3.74
CA THR A 110 -22.10 17.77 -4.06
C THR A 110 -22.82 17.21 -2.85
N GLY A 111 -22.15 17.12 -1.69
CA GLY A 111 -22.69 16.55 -0.47
C GLY A 111 -22.66 15.02 -0.41
N ILE A 112 -22.06 14.35 -1.38
CA ILE A 112 -21.82 12.89 -1.33
C ILE A 112 -20.76 12.59 -0.26
N SER A 113 -21.01 11.56 0.55
CA SER A 113 -20.06 11.13 1.57
C SER A 113 -18.79 10.58 0.92
N ILE A 114 -17.63 11.10 1.32
CA ILE A 114 -16.31 10.61 0.92
C ILE A 114 -15.53 10.27 2.18
N ASN A 115 -15.01 9.06 2.24
CA ASN A 115 -14.09 8.63 3.29
C ASN A 115 -12.74 8.30 2.63
N ILE A 116 -11.68 8.93 3.10
CA ILE A 116 -10.30 8.70 2.68
C ILE A 116 -9.63 7.86 3.75
N VAL A 117 -9.12 6.70 3.38
CA VAL A 117 -8.50 5.75 4.31
C VAL A 117 -6.99 5.87 4.20
N GLU A 118 -6.35 6.14 5.34
CA GLU A 118 -4.91 6.34 5.43
C GLU A 118 -4.14 5.05 5.12
N GLU A 119 -3.06 5.18 4.35
CA GLU A 119 -2.11 4.12 4.06
C GLU A 119 -0.96 4.11 5.07
N ASN A 120 -0.81 2.97 5.75
CA ASN A 120 0.37 2.71 6.57
C ASN A 120 0.96 1.35 6.17
N HIS A 121 2.20 1.36 5.67
CA HIS A 121 2.85 0.21 5.05
C HIS A 121 3.45 -0.76 6.09
N THR A 122 2.61 -1.20 7.04
CA THR A 122 2.94 -2.17 8.09
C THR A 122 1.80 -3.17 8.29
N ALA A 123 2.04 -4.28 8.99
CA ALA A 123 1.01 -5.26 9.34
C ALA A 123 -0.07 -4.64 10.24
N GLU A 124 0.31 -3.80 11.20
CA GLU A 124 -0.61 -3.05 12.04
C GLU A 124 -1.43 -2.03 11.23
N GLY A 125 -0.82 -1.41 10.21
CA GLY A 125 -1.50 -0.51 9.27
C GLY A 125 -2.61 -1.22 8.50
N ILE A 126 -2.38 -2.46 8.07
CA ILE A 126 -3.40 -3.28 7.41
C ILE A 126 -4.59 -3.52 8.35
N VAL A 127 -4.33 -3.88 9.61
CA VAL A 127 -5.40 -4.07 10.62
C VAL A 127 -6.22 -2.78 10.77
N LYS A 128 -5.57 -1.64 10.98
CA LYS A 128 -6.23 -0.34 11.12
C LYS A 128 -7.05 0.03 9.90
N LYS A 129 -6.55 -0.25 8.68
CA LYS A 129 -7.28 -0.02 7.44
C LYS A 129 -8.55 -0.87 7.37
N ILE A 130 -8.46 -2.17 7.72
CA ILE A 130 -9.62 -3.07 7.76
C ILE A 130 -10.65 -2.58 8.80
N GLU A 131 -10.19 -2.19 10.00
CA GLU A 131 -11.05 -1.62 11.05
C GLU A 131 -11.72 -0.34 10.60
N CYS A 132 -10.99 0.56 9.94
CA CYS A 132 -11.49 1.80 9.39
C CYS A 132 -12.62 1.56 8.38
N VAL A 133 -12.38 0.70 7.38
CA VAL A 133 -13.41 0.36 6.38
C VAL A 133 -14.62 -0.30 7.05
N GLY A 134 -14.39 -1.20 8.01
CA GLY A 134 -15.46 -1.83 8.79
C GLY A 134 -16.34 -0.83 9.54
N LYS A 135 -15.72 0.19 10.14
CA LYS A 135 -16.43 1.29 10.83
C LYS A 135 -17.22 2.15 9.83
N ILE A 136 -16.63 2.50 8.67
CA ILE A 136 -17.30 3.29 7.64
C ILE A 136 -18.60 2.60 7.19
N ILE A 137 -18.61 1.28 7.02
CA ILE A 137 -19.78 0.50 6.56
C ILE A 137 -20.66 -0.05 7.70
N ASN A 138 -20.41 0.35 8.94
CA ASN A 138 -21.14 -0.10 10.14
C ASN A 138 -21.12 -1.62 10.33
N LYS A 139 -19.93 -2.22 10.28
CA LYS A 139 -19.68 -3.66 10.44
C LYS A 139 -18.58 -3.99 11.45
N GLU A 140 -18.37 -3.14 12.46
CA GLU A 140 -17.25 -3.23 13.41
C GLU A 140 -17.16 -4.60 14.09
N THR A 141 -18.31 -5.14 14.55
CA THR A 141 -18.34 -6.45 15.23
C THR A 141 -17.87 -7.58 14.30
N LYS A 142 -18.38 -7.62 13.06
CA LYS A 142 -17.97 -8.61 12.06
C LYS A 142 -16.50 -8.43 11.70
N THR A 143 -16.06 -7.19 11.56
CA THR A 143 -14.67 -6.84 11.23
C THR A 143 -13.71 -7.34 12.29
N SER A 144 -14.00 -7.07 13.58
CA SER A 144 -13.17 -7.56 14.69
C SER A 144 -13.06 -9.09 14.72
N LEU A 145 -14.17 -9.81 14.51
CA LEU A 145 -14.15 -11.27 14.46
C LEU A 145 -13.26 -11.79 13.32
N LEU A 146 -13.40 -11.24 12.10
CA LEU A 146 -12.59 -11.67 10.95
C LEU A 146 -11.11 -11.33 11.13
N ILE A 147 -10.78 -10.20 11.73
CA ILE A 147 -9.40 -9.84 12.06
C ILE A 147 -8.82 -10.84 13.05
N ASP A 148 -9.55 -11.17 14.12
CA ASP A 148 -9.09 -12.11 15.15
C ASP A 148 -8.89 -13.52 14.61
N GLU A 149 -9.78 -13.96 13.74
CA GLU A 149 -9.77 -15.32 13.20
C GLU A 149 -8.80 -15.51 12.03
N LEU A 150 -8.67 -14.53 11.13
CA LEU A 150 -7.97 -14.71 9.85
C LEU A 150 -6.68 -13.87 9.73
N ILE A 151 -6.62 -12.69 10.34
CA ILE A 151 -5.49 -11.77 10.15
C ILE A 151 -4.44 -11.91 11.28
N LYS A 152 -4.87 -11.87 12.54
CA LYS A 152 -3.95 -11.93 13.68
C LYS A 152 -3.09 -13.19 13.74
N PRO A 153 -3.58 -14.40 13.39
CA PRO A 153 -2.74 -15.59 13.34
C PRO A 153 -1.57 -15.45 12.36
N SER A 154 -1.81 -14.92 11.15
CA SER A 154 -0.77 -14.69 10.14
C SER A 154 0.22 -13.61 10.60
N ILE A 155 -0.24 -12.53 11.23
CA ILE A 155 0.63 -11.51 11.83
C ILE A 155 1.54 -12.13 12.90
N LYS A 156 0.99 -12.98 13.77
CA LYS A 156 1.77 -13.64 14.80
C LYS A 156 2.89 -14.49 14.20
N GLN A 157 2.57 -15.31 13.19
CA GLN A 157 3.56 -16.13 12.48
C GLN A 157 4.61 -15.26 11.77
N LEU A 158 4.19 -14.17 11.11
CA LEU A 158 5.08 -13.23 10.44
C LEU A 158 6.04 -12.57 11.44
N ASN A 159 5.53 -12.15 12.60
CA ASN A 159 6.36 -11.55 13.66
C ASN A 159 7.33 -12.56 14.30
N GLU A 160 7.01 -13.84 14.30
CA GLU A 160 7.93 -14.89 14.77
C GLU A 160 9.04 -15.14 13.74
N ILE A 161 8.69 -15.32 12.47
CA ILE A 161 9.64 -15.62 11.41
C ILE A 161 10.54 -14.43 11.07
N SER A 162 10.02 -13.20 11.06
CA SER A 162 10.77 -11.98 10.75
C SER A 162 11.87 -11.63 11.75
N LYS A 163 11.85 -12.25 12.94
CA LYS A 163 12.94 -12.13 13.94
C LYS A 163 14.16 -13.01 13.64
N ASN A 164 14.08 -13.87 12.63
CA ASN A 164 15.21 -14.69 12.26
C ASN A 164 16.36 -13.80 11.73
N SER A 165 17.53 -13.90 12.37
CA SER A 165 18.69 -13.07 12.06
C SER A 165 19.20 -13.25 10.61
N ILE A 166 18.90 -14.37 9.97
CA ILE A 166 19.22 -14.61 8.56
C ILE A 166 18.56 -13.56 7.67
N LEU A 167 17.27 -13.24 7.93
CA LEU A 167 16.50 -12.30 7.11
C LEU A 167 17.10 -10.89 7.08
N ASN A 168 17.66 -10.41 8.19
CA ASN A 168 18.30 -9.10 8.25
C ASN A 168 19.48 -8.93 7.28
N ASN A 169 20.11 -10.03 6.87
CA ASN A 169 21.24 -10.02 5.94
C ASN A 169 20.77 -10.18 4.48
N ILE A 170 19.53 -10.56 4.24
CA ILE A 170 18.97 -10.73 2.90
C ILE A 170 18.60 -9.37 2.32
N LYS A 171 19.22 -9.03 1.20
CA LYS A 171 18.94 -7.80 0.45
C LYS A 171 17.95 -8.05 -0.65
N VAL A 172 16.83 -7.33 -0.62
CA VAL A 172 15.77 -7.45 -1.59
C VAL A 172 15.64 -6.16 -2.40
N MET A 173 15.69 -6.25 -3.72
CA MET A 173 15.39 -5.16 -4.64
C MET A 173 13.98 -5.34 -5.18
N PHE A 174 13.16 -4.29 -5.12
CA PHE A 174 11.87 -4.27 -5.80
C PHE A 174 11.93 -3.41 -7.04
N ILE A 175 11.57 -3.98 -8.20
CA ILE A 175 11.49 -3.28 -9.48
C ILE A 175 10.03 -2.96 -9.78
N LEU A 176 9.71 -1.66 -9.92
CA LEU A 176 8.38 -1.18 -10.30
C LEU A 176 8.15 -1.33 -11.81
N THR A 177 9.11 -0.85 -12.59
CA THR A 177 9.08 -0.88 -14.07
C THR A 177 10.49 -0.79 -14.65
N MET A 178 10.64 -1.20 -15.91
CA MET A 178 11.86 -1.07 -16.71
C MET A 178 11.56 -0.59 -18.14
N ASP A 179 10.46 0.12 -18.36
CA ASP A 179 9.92 0.45 -19.68
C ASP A 179 10.94 1.14 -20.62
N SER A 180 11.90 1.87 -20.08
CA SER A 180 12.98 2.51 -20.82
C SER A 180 14.31 1.73 -20.80
N GLY A 181 14.30 0.48 -20.34
CA GLY A 181 15.51 -0.32 -20.12
C GLY A 181 16.29 0.04 -18.86
N THR A 182 15.88 1.06 -18.11
CA THR A 182 16.46 1.43 -16.81
C THR A 182 15.48 1.04 -15.71
N PRO A 183 15.87 0.15 -14.75
CA PRO A 183 14.99 -0.23 -13.66
C PRO A 183 14.64 0.96 -12.78
N VAL A 184 13.35 1.14 -12.52
CA VAL A 184 12.83 2.03 -11.47
C VAL A 184 12.62 1.18 -10.22
N VAL A 185 13.37 1.46 -9.17
CA VAL A 185 13.38 0.64 -7.95
C VAL A 185 12.84 1.40 -6.74
N ALA A 186 12.44 0.64 -5.72
CA ALA A 186 11.91 1.15 -4.47
C ALA A 186 13.02 1.56 -3.51
N GLY A 187 13.03 2.82 -3.09
CA GLY A 187 13.77 3.32 -1.92
C GLY A 187 12.89 3.35 -0.66
N ARG A 188 13.39 4.02 0.40
CA ARG A 188 12.60 4.27 1.63
C ARG A 188 11.30 4.99 1.33
N LYS A 189 10.33 4.89 2.24
CA LYS A 189 9.00 5.54 2.17
C LYS A 189 8.16 5.10 0.96
N THR A 190 8.42 3.92 0.40
CA THR A 190 7.55 3.29 -0.60
C THR A 190 6.79 2.13 0.02
N SER A 191 5.65 1.77 -0.56
CA SER A 191 4.91 0.56 -0.19
C SER A 191 5.77 -0.70 -0.32
N ALA A 192 6.58 -0.81 -1.38
CA ALA A 192 7.51 -1.93 -1.55
C ALA A 192 8.55 -2.01 -0.42
N ASN A 193 9.05 -0.87 0.06
CA ASN A 193 9.96 -0.88 1.22
C ASN A 193 9.26 -1.37 2.49
N GLY A 194 8.02 -0.97 2.72
CA GLY A 194 7.20 -1.48 3.83
C GLY A 194 6.99 -2.99 3.73
N PHE A 195 6.65 -3.49 2.54
CA PHE A 195 6.46 -4.90 2.28
C PHE A 195 7.73 -5.72 2.51
N ILE A 196 8.90 -5.28 2.00
CA ILE A 196 10.19 -5.93 2.24
C ILE A 196 10.48 -5.98 3.75
N LYS A 197 10.29 -4.87 4.46
CA LYS A 197 10.52 -4.83 5.92
C LYS A 197 9.59 -5.76 6.71
N MET A 198 8.37 -5.93 6.27
CA MET A 198 7.45 -6.91 6.90
C MET A 198 8.00 -8.34 6.82
N THR A 199 8.72 -8.72 5.77
CA THR A 199 9.36 -10.04 5.68
C THR A 199 10.54 -10.23 6.64
N GLY A 200 11.06 -9.16 7.25
CA GLY A 200 12.31 -9.13 8.03
C GLY A 200 13.55 -8.91 7.18
N ALA A 201 13.43 -8.83 5.85
CA ALA A 201 14.54 -8.56 4.95
C ALA A 201 14.88 -7.06 4.84
N THR A 202 16.04 -6.75 4.27
CA THR A 202 16.53 -5.40 4.05
C THR A 202 16.29 -4.97 2.61
N ASN A 203 15.81 -3.74 2.40
CA ASN A 203 15.71 -3.18 1.05
C ASN A 203 17.11 -2.83 0.53
N ALA A 204 17.47 -3.33 -0.64
CA ALA A 204 18.77 -3.10 -1.27
C ALA A 204 19.06 -1.61 -1.58
N PHE A 205 18.03 -0.75 -1.54
CA PHE A 205 18.09 0.69 -1.85
C PHE A 205 17.53 1.56 -0.72
N GLU A 206 18.03 1.38 0.51
CA GLU A 206 17.66 2.21 1.66
C GLU A 206 18.37 3.58 1.72
N ASP A 207 19.27 3.89 0.80
CA ASP A 207 20.04 5.13 0.75
C ASP A 207 19.26 6.33 0.22
N PHE A 208 18.12 6.11 -0.46
CA PHE A 208 17.24 7.16 -0.96
C PHE A 208 15.75 6.93 -0.62
N GLU A 209 14.92 7.95 -0.84
CA GLU A 209 13.48 7.92 -0.65
C GLU A 209 12.72 7.91 -1.99
N GLY A 210 11.55 7.22 -1.99
CA GLY A 210 10.66 7.16 -3.15
C GLY A 210 11.14 6.18 -4.22
N TRP A 211 10.52 6.28 -5.39
CA TRP A 211 10.82 5.46 -6.55
C TRP A 211 11.83 6.18 -7.43
N LYS A 212 12.94 5.52 -7.80
CA LYS A 212 13.97 6.14 -8.64
C LYS A 212 14.51 5.19 -9.70
N PRO A 213 14.81 5.71 -10.90
CA PRO A 213 15.60 4.97 -11.88
C PRO A 213 17.03 4.80 -11.35
N VAL A 214 17.60 3.59 -11.49
CA VAL A 214 18.96 3.28 -11.05
C VAL A 214 19.78 2.64 -12.15
N GLY A 215 21.04 3.06 -12.27
CA GLY A 215 21.96 2.53 -13.28
C GLY A 215 22.51 1.15 -12.92
N THR A 216 23.09 0.49 -13.93
CA THR A 216 23.68 -0.85 -13.83
C THR A 216 24.69 -0.97 -12.68
N GLU A 217 25.58 0.00 -12.53
CA GLU A 217 26.62 -0.01 -11.49
C GLU A 217 26.00 0.01 -10.08
N SER A 218 24.99 0.85 -9.85
CA SER A 218 24.27 0.93 -8.58
C SER A 218 23.60 -0.40 -8.23
N ILE A 219 23.01 -1.08 -9.20
CA ILE A 219 22.36 -2.38 -9.00
C ILE A 219 23.38 -3.45 -8.63
N ILE A 220 24.50 -3.52 -9.35
CA ILE A 220 25.58 -4.47 -9.07
C ILE A 220 26.15 -4.22 -7.66
N ASN A 221 26.41 -2.96 -7.31
CA ASN A 221 26.96 -2.58 -6.01
C ASN A 221 25.99 -2.83 -4.85
N SER A 222 24.68 -2.68 -5.07
CA SER A 222 23.65 -2.99 -4.05
C SER A 222 23.60 -4.50 -3.75
N SER A 223 24.03 -5.33 -4.72
CA SER A 223 24.16 -6.79 -4.59
C SER A 223 22.91 -7.45 -4.00
N PRO A 224 21.73 -7.33 -4.64
CA PRO A 224 20.49 -7.92 -4.12
C PRO A 224 20.54 -9.45 -4.20
N ASP A 225 20.09 -10.12 -3.13
CA ASP A 225 19.95 -11.57 -3.05
C ASP A 225 18.65 -12.04 -3.71
N TYR A 226 17.63 -11.16 -3.68
CA TYR A 226 16.34 -11.37 -4.32
C TYR A 226 15.89 -10.12 -5.08
N ILE A 227 15.18 -10.37 -6.18
CA ILE A 227 14.47 -9.32 -6.94
C ILE A 227 12.99 -9.65 -6.94
N LEU A 228 12.18 -8.70 -6.49
CA LEU A 228 10.73 -8.75 -6.58
C LEU A 228 10.26 -7.86 -7.73
N ILE A 229 9.29 -8.36 -8.50
CA ILE A 229 8.65 -7.62 -9.57
C ILE A 229 7.15 -7.90 -9.57
N SER A 230 6.34 -6.90 -9.92
CA SER A 230 4.91 -7.15 -10.09
C SER A 230 4.62 -7.91 -11.38
N ASN A 231 3.63 -8.81 -11.37
CA ASN A 231 3.18 -9.53 -12.55
C ASN A 231 2.75 -8.57 -13.69
N ARG A 232 2.26 -7.37 -13.36
CA ARG A 232 1.96 -6.32 -14.35
C ARG A 232 3.23 -5.79 -15.00
N GLY A 233 4.28 -5.58 -14.22
CA GLY A 233 5.62 -5.24 -14.72
C GLY A 233 6.24 -6.39 -15.52
N ALA A 234 5.96 -7.66 -15.14
CA ALA A 234 6.41 -8.84 -15.88
C ALA A 234 5.71 -9.01 -17.23
N HIS A 235 4.51 -8.46 -17.43
CA HIS A 235 3.86 -8.45 -18.75
C HIS A 235 4.53 -7.51 -19.76
N SER A 236 5.18 -6.42 -19.31
CA SER A 236 6.10 -5.63 -20.14
C SER A 236 7.41 -6.39 -20.44
N TYR A 237 7.75 -7.39 -19.63
CA TYR A 237 8.79 -8.38 -19.89
C TYR A 237 8.11 -9.71 -20.15
N ALA A 238 7.65 -9.93 -21.39
CA ALA A 238 6.93 -11.13 -21.84
C ALA A 238 7.65 -12.48 -21.53
N ASP A 239 8.80 -12.40 -20.90
CA ASP A 239 9.61 -13.55 -20.50
C ASP A 239 10.52 -13.15 -19.33
N LEU A 240 10.30 -13.69 -18.14
CA LEU A 240 11.19 -13.54 -16.98
C LEU A 240 12.64 -13.92 -17.32
N ASN A 241 12.84 -14.83 -18.29
CA ASN A 241 14.18 -15.22 -18.74
C ASN A 241 14.97 -14.04 -19.31
N LYS A 242 14.29 -13.08 -19.97
CA LYS A 242 14.94 -11.85 -20.46
C LYS A 242 15.44 -10.96 -19.34
N LEU A 243 14.78 -11.02 -18.17
CA LEU A 243 15.20 -10.25 -17.00
C LEU A 243 16.52 -10.79 -16.44
N PHE A 244 16.73 -12.11 -16.43
CA PHE A 244 18.00 -12.72 -16.03
C PHE A 244 19.17 -12.31 -16.95
N GLU A 245 18.92 -12.03 -18.22
CA GLU A 245 19.92 -11.62 -19.19
C GLU A 245 20.12 -10.09 -19.25
N HIS A 246 19.29 -9.32 -18.51
CA HIS A 246 19.37 -7.86 -18.56
C HIS A 246 20.72 -7.35 -18.03
N PRO A 247 21.44 -6.44 -18.75
CA PRO A 247 22.79 -5.99 -18.39
C PRO A 247 22.93 -5.48 -16.96
N ALA A 248 21.89 -4.84 -16.41
CA ALA A 248 21.87 -4.33 -15.05
C ALA A 248 21.62 -5.42 -13.99
N ILE A 249 21.12 -6.59 -14.36
CA ILE A 249 20.62 -7.60 -13.42
C ILE A 249 21.45 -8.87 -13.44
N LYS A 250 21.90 -9.31 -14.61
CA LYS A 250 22.55 -10.63 -14.84
C LYS A 250 23.77 -10.94 -13.96
N TYR A 251 24.41 -9.92 -13.39
CA TYR A 251 25.58 -10.08 -12.52
C TYR A 251 25.23 -9.97 -11.03
N THR A 252 23.97 -9.80 -10.67
CA THR A 252 23.53 -9.77 -9.27
C THR A 252 23.43 -11.18 -8.70
N PRO A 253 23.61 -11.36 -7.37
CA PRO A 253 23.35 -12.64 -6.70
C PRO A 253 21.93 -13.16 -7.01
N ALA A 254 20.93 -12.29 -7.05
CA ALA A 254 19.56 -12.65 -7.39
C ALA A 254 19.42 -13.32 -8.75
N ALA A 255 20.11 -12.81 -9.79
CA ALA A 255 20.04 -13.41 -11.11
C ALA A 255 20.84 -14.73 -11.19
N LEU A 256 22.04 -14.75 -10.60
CA LEU A 256 22.90 -15.93 -10.60
C LEU A 256 22.25 -17.12 -9.88
N ASN A 257 21.52 -16.87 -8.80
CA ASN A 257 20.80 -17.87 -8.01
C ASN A 257 19.35 -18.08 -8.45
N LYS A 258 18.90 -17.44 -9.53
CA LYS A 258 17.51 -17.49 -10.04
C LYS A 258 16.44 -17.03 -9.03
N ASN A 259 16.80 -16.10 -8.16
CA ASN A 259 15.96 -15.52 -7.12
C ASN A 259 15.20 -14.28 -7.60
N ILE A 260 14.56 -14.35 -8.77
CA ILE A 260 13.66 -13.30 -9.28
C ILE A 260 12.23 -13.83 -9.14
N ILE A 261 11.42 -13.14 -8.32
CA ILE A 261 10.08 -13.57 -7.95
C ILE A 261 9.07 -12.55 -8.46
N ALA A 262 8.11 -13.02 -9.27
CA ALA A 262 7.00 -12.22 -9.75
C ALA A 262 5.73 -12.56 -8.95
N LEU A 263 5.08 -11.54 -8.37
CA LEU A 263 3.85 -11.65 -7.61
C LEU A 263 2.82 -10.63 -8.08
N ASP A 264 1.57 -10.79 -7.65
CA ASP A 264 0.54 -9.78 -7.90
C ASP A 264 0.92 -8.44 -7.26
N GLY A 265 0.85 -7.34 -8.03
CA GLY A 265 1.27 -6.03 -7.56
C GLY A 265 0.44 -5.52 -6.39
N MET A 266 -0.88 -5.77 -6.38
CA MET A 266 -1.74 -5.35 -5.27
C MET A 266 -1.54 -6.21 -4.03
N GLU A 267 -1.18 -7.49 -4.20
CA GLU A 267 -0.83 -8.39 -3.09
C GLU A 267 0.40 -7.89 -2.30
N MET A 268 1.37 -7.30 -3.00
CA MET A 268 2.59 -6.75 -2.37
C MET A 268 2.45 -5.29 -1.95
N LEU A 269 1.81 -4.46 -2.76
CA LEU A 269 1.87 -3.00 -2.63
C LEU A 269 0.57 -2.37 -2.12
N GLY A 270 -0.55 -3.11 -2.18
CA GLY A 270 -1.86 -2.58 -1.80
C GLY A 270 -2.11 -2.57 -0.29
N PHE A 271 -1.34 -3.32 0.49
CA PHE A 271 -1.55 -3.44 1.94
C PHE A 271 -3.00 -3.77 2.29
N GLY A 272 -3.57 -4.71 1.54
CA GLY A 272 -4.85 -5.36 1.81
C GLY A 272 -4.70 -6.63 2.67
N PRO A 273 -5.80 -7.36 2.92
CA PRO A 273 -5.79 -8.59 3.74
C PRO A 273 -4.77 -9.64 3.32
N ARG A 274 -4.51 -9.82 2.01
CA ARG A 274 -3.56 -10.83 1.49
C ARG A 274 -2.09 -10.49 1.71
N THR A 275 -1.75 -9.21 1.91
CA THR A 275 -0.36 -8.74 1.96
C THR A 275 0.43 -9.41 3.08
N ILE A 276 -0.21 -9.69 4.22
CA ILE A 276 0.43 -10.34 5.37
C ILE A 276 0.86 -11.77 5.04
N ASP A 277 -0.04 -12.55 4.43
CA ASP A 277 0.25 -13.94 4.04
C ASP A 277 1.33 -13.99 2.95
N SER A 278 1.35 -13.02 2.03
CA SER A 278 2.38 -12.90 1.01
C SER A 278 3.75 -12.58 1.60
N ALA A 279 3.81 -11.69 2.60
CA ALA A 279 5.04 -11.40 3.32
C ALA A 279 5.53 -12.62 4.10
N LEU A 280 4.64 -13.35 4.78
CA LEU A 280 4.95 -14.59 5.49
C LEU A 280 5.51 -15.67 4.55
N LYS A 281 4.87 -15.86 3.40
CA LYS A 281 5.32 -16.80 2.36
C LYS A 281 6.70 -16.46 1.84
N LEU A 282 6.98 -15.18 1.54
CA LEU A 282 8.28 -14.73 1.09
C LEU A 282 9.36 -14.89 2.16
N ALA A 283 9.08 -14.53 3.41
CA ALA A 283 10.01 -14.73 4.52
C ALA A 283 10.40 -16.21 4.68
N THR A 284 9.43 -17.12 4.48
CA THR A 284 9.68 -18.58 4.51
C THR A 284 10.58 -19.01 3.35
N ILE A 285 10.34 -18.50 2.13
CA ILE A 285 11.19 -18.77 0.95
C ILE A 285 12.62 -18.28 1.18
N PHE A 286 12.77 -17.07 1.73
CA PHE A 286 14.09 -16.50 1.99
C PHE A 286 14.92 -17.33 2.97
N ILE A 287 14.29 -17.87 4.01
CA ILE A 287 15.00 -18.76 4.97
C ILE A 287 15.30 -20.13 4.36
N GLY A 288 14.35 -20.71 3.61
CA GLY A 288 14.50 -22.02 2.99
C GLY A 288 15.69 -22.07 2.03
N ASN A 289 15.78 -21.11 1.13
CA ASN A 289 16.87 -21.06 0.13
C ASN A 289 18.24 -20.70 0.73
N HIS A 290 18.31 -20.18 1.96
CA HIS A 290 19.57 -19.83 2.61
C HIS A 290 20.16 -21.01 3.39
N ASN A 291 19.37 -22.08 3.62
CA ASN A 291 19.79 -23.28 4.34
C ASN A 291 20.25 -24.42 3.39
N GLU A 292 20.12 -24.24 2.07
CA GLU A 292 20.62 -25.13 1.02
C GLU A 292 21.98 -24.62 0.46
#